data_db146af832d2bf94292d3510011ff5e4
#
_entry.id   db146af832d2bf94292d3510011ff5e4
#
_cell.length_a   1.000
_cell.length_b   1.000
_cell.length_c   1.000
_cell.angle_alpha   90.00
_cell.angle_beta   90.00
_cell.angle_gamma   90.00
#
_symmetry.space_group_name_H-M   'P 1'
#
loop_
_entity.id
_entity.type
_entity.pdbx_description
1 polymer ?
#
loop_
_entity_poly.entity_id
_entity_poly.type
_entity_poly.pdbx_seq_one_letter_code
_entity_poly.pdbx_strand_id
1 'polypeptide(L)'
;MKKQLILVGGAMGVGKSAVCRELLRQLTPGVWLDGDWCWNMNPFVVSEENKRMVLSNITHLLRAYLNNSSCRYVLFCWVMDQPLLFEAVLGPLRDIPFTSHSFSLVCTEQALRERLERDVRDGIREAGVIPRSLRRLPAYAALPTCKLDVTSLTPYEAACAIAASVGRASSRGAPDLSGAGES
;
A
#
# COMPACT_ATOMS: atom_id res chain seq x y z
N MET A 1 0.55 13.21 18.06
CA MET A 1 1.54 12.50 17.20
C MET A 1 1.09 12.58 15.76
N LYS A 2 2.01 12.79 14.82
CA LYS A 2 1.72 12.90 13.39
C LYS A 2 1.22 11.55 12.83
N LYS A 3 0.15 11.59 12.01
CA LYS A 3 -0.41 10.41 11.34
C LYS A 3 0.63 9.75 10.41
N GLN A 4 0.54 8.44 10.23
CA GLN A 4 1.41 7.68 9.34
C GLN A 4 0.55 7.05 8.23
N LEU A 5 0.73 7.47 6.98
CA LEU A 5 0.10 6.85 5.82
C LEU A 5 1.11 5.89 5.16
N ILE A 6 0.77 4.61 5.12
CA ILE A 6 1.62 3.57 4.56
C ILE A 6 0.96 3.04 3.29
N LEU A 7 1.61 3.31 2.14
CA LEU A 7 1.17 2.85 0.83
C LEU A 7 1.94 1.59 0.44
N VAL A 8 1.22 0.52 0.11
CA VAL A 8 1.80 -0.76 -0.31
C VAL A 8 1.35 -1.07 -1.74
N GLY A 9 2.24 -0.80 -2.68
CA GLY A 9 2.07 -1.12 -4.10
C GLY A 9 2.63 -2.49 -4.45
N GLY A 10 2.30 -2.96 -5.65
CA GLY A 10 2.83 -4.23 -6.18
C GLY A 10 1.87 -4.85 -7.19
N ALA A 11 2.37 -5.78 -8.00
CA ALA A 11 1.60 -6.48 -9.00
C ALA A 11 0.42 -7.28 -8.39
N MET A 12 -0.58 -7.62 -9.20
CA MET A 12 -1.62 -8.56 -8.75
C MET A 12 -0.97 -9.91 -8.40
N GLY A 13 -1.40 -10.54 -7.30
CA GLY A 13 -0.85 -11.81 -6.83
C GLY A 13 0.45 -11.71 -6.02
N VAL A 14 1.09 -10.53 -5.89
CA VAL A 14 2.34 -10.37 -5.13
C VAL A 14 2.17 -10.51 -3.61
N GLY A 15 0.94 -10.36 -3.10
CA GLY A 15 0.63 -10.55 -1.66
C GLY A 15 0.29 -9.28 -0.88
N LYS A 16 -0.01 -8.14 -1.54
CA LYS A 16 -0.32 -6.85 -0.88
C LYS A 16 -1.34 -6.95 0.25
N SER A 17 -2.51 -7.51 -0.04
CA SER A 17 -3.60 -7.60 0.95
C SER A 17 -3.26 -8.53 2.11
N ALA A 18 -2.50 -9.62 1.87
CA ALA A 18 -2.03 -10.50 2.92
C ALA A 18 -1.02 -9.79 3.83
N VAL A 19 -0.06 -9.06 3.27
CA VAL A 19 0.92 -8.25 4.01
C VAL A 19 0.22 -7.14 4.81
N CYS A 20 -0.73 -6.42 4.20
CA CYS A 20 -1.46 -5.35 4.90
C CYS A 20 -2.32 -5.88 6.06
N ARG A 21 -2.88 -7.08 5.94
CA ARG A 21 -3.61 -7.73 7.04
C ARG A 21 -2.70 -8.02 8.24
N GLU A 22 -1.48 -8.53 8.00
CA GLU A 22 -0.49 -8.76 9.06
C GLU A 22 0.05 -7.45 9.63
N LEU A 23 0.28 -6.46 8.76
CA LEU A 23 0.75 -5.14 9.16
C LEU A 23 -0.26 -4.40 10.05
N LEU A 24 -1.56 -4.52 9.76
CA LEU A 24 -2.63 -3.94 10.58
C LEU A 24 -2.63 -4.50 12.01
N ARG A 25 -2.27 -5.77 12.20
CA ARG A 25 -2.16 -6.38 13.54
C ARG A 25 -0.98 -5.84 14.33
N GLN A 26 0.08 -5.38 13.66
CA GLN A 26 1.31 -4.88 14.26
C GLN A 26 1.28 -3.38 14.53
N LEU A 27 0.61 -2.60 13.67
CA LEU A 27 0.54 -1.14 13.73
C LEU A 27 -0.82 -0.68 14.30
N THR A 28 -0.87 -0.53 15.61
CA THR A 28 -2.09 -0.15 16.33
C THR A 28 -1.91 1.20 17.05
N PRO A 29 -2.96 2.06 17.11
CA PRO A 29 -4.25 1.93 16.45
C PRO A 29 -4.15 2.22 14.93
N GLY A 30 -4.70 1.34 14.11
CA GLY A 30 -4.59 1.42 12.65
C GLY A 30 -5.88 1.11 11.92
N VAL A 31 -5.96 1.54 10.68
CA VAL A 31 -7.03 1.22 9.73
C VAL A 31 -6.39 0.83 8.38
N TRP A 32 -7.05 -0.04 7.64
CA TRP A 32 -6.59 -0.50 6.33
C TRP A 32 -7.69 -0.33 5.28
N LEU A 33 -7.31 0.22 4.13
CA LEU A 33 -8.09 0.29 2.91
C LEU A 33 -7.37 -0.50 1.81
N ASP A 34 -8.07 -1.47 1.22
CA ASP A 34 -7.67 -2.07 -0.05
C ASP A 34 -8.38 -1.31 -1.18
N GLY A 35 -7.62 -0.77 -2.14
CA GLY A 35 -8.19 -0.01 -3.26
C GLY A 35 -9.18 -0.81 -4.11
N ASP A 36 -9.02 -2.13 -4.15
CA ASP A 36 -9.91 -3.03 -4.88
C ASP A 36 -11.32 -3.07 -4.26
N TRP A 37 -11.50 -2.74 -2.98
CA TRP A 37 -12.84 -2.63 -2.37
C TRP A 37 -13.68 -1.50 -2.98
N CYS A 38 -13.02 -0.46 -3.52
CA CYS A 38 -13.72 0.62 -4.23
C CYS A 38 -14.14 0.23 -5.66
N TRP A 39 -13.69 -0.93 -6.16
CA TRP A 39 -14.07 -1.51 -7.45
C TRP A 39 -15.14 -2.61 -7.34
N ASN A 40 -15.70 -2.86 -6.16
CA ASN A 40 -16.69 -3.93 -5.97
C ASN A 40 -18.02 -3.54 -6.61
N MET A 41 -18.15 -3.83 -7.89
CA MET A 41 -19.33 -3.53 -8.73
C MET A 41 -19.72 -4.72 -9.62
N ASN A 42 -21.00 -4.81 -9.96
CA ASN A 42 -21.52 -5.82 -10.88
C ASN A 42 -22.44 -5.15 -11.93
N PRO A 43 -22.14 -5.26 -13.25
CA PRO A 43 -20.93 -5.90 -13.81
C PRO A 43 -19.67 -5.09 -13.53
N PHE A 44 -18.49 -5.75 -13.52
CA PHE A 44 -17.20 -5.08 -13.42
C PHE A 44 -16.88 -4.37 -14.74
N VAL A 45 -16.89 -3.02 -14.70
CA VAL A 45 -16.65 -2.18 -15.89
C VAL A 45 -15.51 -1.20 -15.63
N VAL A 46 -14.47 -1.28 -16.45
CA VAL A 46 -13.35 -0.34 -16.41
C VAL A 46 -13.59 0.76 -17.46
N SER A 47 -14.15 1.89 -17.02
CA SER A 47 -14.33 3.12 -17.82
C SER A 47 -13.59 4.28 -17.16
N GLU A 48 -13.38 5.37 -17.89
CA GLU A 48 -12.78 6.59 -17.30
C GLU A 48 -13.66 7.20 -16.21
N GLU A 49 -14.97 7.08 -16.33
CA GLU A 49 -15.92 7.50 -15.30
C GLU A 49 -15.74 6.68 -14.03
N ASN A 50 -15.70 5.34 -14.14
CA ASN A 50 -15.51 4.45 -13.00
C ASN A 50 -14.13 4.60 -12.37
N LYS A 51 -13.07 4.83 -13.16
CA LYS A 51 -11.75 5.15 -12.62
C LYS A 51 -11.76 6.41 -11.76
N ARG A 52 -12.42 7.48 -12.23
CA ARG A 52 -12.59 8.72 -11.46
C ARG A 52 -13.39 8.50 -10.17
N MET A 53 -14.49 7.76 -10.25
CA MET A 53 -15.31 7.40 -9.09
C MET A 53 -14.50 6.64 -8.05
N VAL A 54 -13.78 5.58 -8.46
CA VAL A 54 -12.95 4.77 -7.57
C VAL A 54 -11.86 5.59 -6.90
N LEU A 55 -11.16 6.43 -7.66
CA LEU A 55 -10.13 7.30 -7.12
C LEU A 55 -10.71 8.32 -6.13
N SER A 56 -11.88 8.89 -6.42
CA SER A 56 -12.61 9.77 -5.52
C SER A 56 -12.99 9.05 -4.22
N ASN A 57 -13.51 7.83 -4.29
CA ASN A 57 -13.85 7.02 -3.13
C ASN A 57 -12.61 6.71 -2.27
N ILE A 58 -11.50 6.30 -2.90
CA ILE A 58 -10.23 6.03 -2.22
C ILE A 58 -9.76 7.28 -1.46
N THR A 59 -9.69 8.43 -2.13
CA THR A 59 -9.20 9.68 -1.53
C THR A 59 -10.13 10.18 -0.43
N HIS A 60 -11.44 10.02 -0.59
CA HIS A 60 -12.42 10.34 0.45
C HIS A 60 -12.23 9.50 1.71
N LEU A 61 -12.10 8.18 1.57
CA LEU A 61 -11.89 7.26 2.69
C LEU A 61 -10.54 7.52 3.38
N LEU A 62 -9.46 7.69 2.62
CA LEU A 62 -8.16 8.02 3.19
C LEU A 62 -8.18 9.34 3.96
N ARG A 63 -8.86 10.37 3.44
CA ARG A 63 -9.06 11.64 4.14
C ARG A 63 -9.82 11.45 5.45
N ALA A 64 -10.90 10.69 5.44
CA ALA A 64 -11.69 10.40 6.64
C ALA A 64 -10.84 9.69 7.70
N TYR A 65 -10.02 8.70 7.32
CA TYR A 65 -9.13 7.99 8.23
C TYR A 65 -8.01 8.87 8.78
N LEU A 66 -7.40 9.70 7.93
CA LEU A 66 -6.35 10.63 8.35
C LEU A 66 -6.86 11.70 9.33
N ASN A 67 -8.12 12.10 9.23
CA ASN A 67 -8.75 13.06 10.14
C ASN A 67 -9.32 12.40 11.42
N ASN A 68 -9.43 11.07 11.46
CA ASN A 68 -9.99 10.36 12.60
C ASN A 68 -8.96 10.25 13.74
N SER A 69 -9.28 10.78 14.93
CA SER A 69 -8.39 10.78 16.10
C SER A 69 -8.03 9.37 16.60
N SER A 70 -8.89 8.38 16.39
CA SER A 70 -8.68 6.99 16.80
C SER A 70 -7.67 6.23 15.93
N CYS A 71 -7.30 6.75 14.76
CA CYS A 71 -6.36 6.09 13.86
C CYS A 71 -5.01 6.81 13.89
N ARG A 72 -3.93 6.11 14.22
CA ARG A 72 -2.55 6.60 14.06
C ARG A 72 -1.95 6.16 12.74
N TYR A 73 -2.17 4.90 12.37
CA TYR A 73 -1.66 4.30 11.15
C TYR A 73 -2.79 4.10 10.15
N VAL A 74 -2.60 4.59 8.94
CA VAL A 74 -3.51 4.40 7.82
C VAL A 74 -2.77 3.59 6.77
N LEU A 75 -3.21 2.36 6.54
CA LEU A 75 -2.65 1.46 5.55
C LEU A 75 -3.48 1.56 4.27
N PHE A 76 -2.82 1.66 3.14
CA PHE A 76 -3.48 1.63 1.83
C PHE A 76 -2.71 0.71 0.90
N CYS A 77 -3.37 -0.27 0.29
CA CYS A 77 -2.76 -1.09 -0.74
C CYS A 77 -3.55 -1.05 -2.03
N TRP A 78 -2.83 -1.00 -3.14
CA TRP A 78 -3.42 -1.03 -4.48
C TRP A 78 -2.38 -1.35 -5.56
N VAL A 79 -2.85 -1.58 -6.80
CA VAL A 79 -1.99 -1.72 -7.99
C VAL A 79 -1.56 -0.32 -8.45
N MET A 80 -0.43 0.16 -7.92
CA MET A 80 0.13 1.48 -8.24
C MET A 80 1.45 1.28 -9.00
N ASP A 81 1.37 1.04 -10.31
CA ASP A 81 2.50 0.74 -11.19
C ASP A 81 3.06 1.97 -11.93
N GLN A 82 2.49 3.16 -11.66
CA GLN A 82 2.90 4.42 -12.29
C GLN A 82 3.00 5.54 -11.24
N PRO A 83 3.99 6.46 -11.35
CA PRO A 83 4.12 7.61 -10.43
C PRO A 83 2.85 8.47 -10.37
N LEU A 84 2.14 8.64 -11.48
CA LEU A 84 0.90 9.41 -11.56
C LEU A 84 -0.21 8.85 -10.63
N LEU A 85 -0.24 7.55 -10.38
CA LEU A 85 -1.22 6.96 -9.46
C LEU A 85 -0.95 7.34 -8.00
N PHE A 86 0.34 7.42 -7.61
CA PHE A 86 0.72 7.93 -6.29
C PHE A 86 0.31 9.40 -6.13
N GLU A 87 0.56 10.23 -7.15
CA GLU A 87 0.17 11.64 -7.14
C GLU A 87 -1.35 11.80 -7.10
N ALA A 88 -2.10 11.00 -7.86
CA ALA A 88 -3.56 11.04 -7.88
C ALA A 88 -4.16 10.67 -6.50
N VAL A 89 -3.50 9.80 -5.73
CA VAL A 89 -3.92 9.43 -4.36
C VAL A 89 -3.46 10.45 -3.33
N LEU A 90 -2.21 10.91 -3.40
CA LEU A 90 -1.60 11.77 -2.38
C LEU A 90 -1.91 13.25 -2.58
N GLY A 91 -2.04 13.70 -3.82
CA GLY A 91 -2.29 15.10 -4.16
C GLY A 91 -3.50 15.70 -3.44
N PRO A 92 -4.68 15.04 -3.46
CA PRO A 92 -5.87 15.50 -2.74
C PRO A 92 -5.74 15.52 -1.21
N LEU A 93 -4.69 14.92 -0.63
CA LEU A 93 -4.50 14.80 0.83
C LEU A 93 -3.44 15.77 1.39
N ARG A 94 -2.83 16.61 0.54
CA ARG A 94 -1.70 17.48 0.92
C ARG A 94 -2.03 18.53 1.99
N ASP A 95 -3.29 18.85 2.18
CA ASP A 95 -3.78 19.77 3.22
C ASP A 95 -3.84 19.15 4.62
N ILE A 96 -3.64 17.83 4.74
CA ILE A 96 -3.66 17.10 6.00
C ILE A 96 -2.22 16.82 6.46
N PRO A 97 -1.85 17.07 7.73
CA PRO A 97 -0.52 16.79 8.24
C PRO A 97 -0.33 15.30 8.52
N PHE A 98 0.39 14.58 7.67
CA PHE A 98 0.81 13.19 7.88
C PHE A 98 2.24 12.94 7.37
N THR A 99 2.81 11.80 7.74
CA THR A 99 4.04 11.28 7.14
C THR A 99 3.66 10.12 6.21
N SER A 100 4.13 10.16 4.97
CA SER A 100 3.88 9.07 4.00
C SER A 100 5.08 8.13 3.89
N HIS A 101 4.79 6.84 3.77
CA HIS A 101 5.76 5.78 3.51
C HIS A 101 5.25 4.97 2.32
N SER A 102 6.04 4.89 1.25
CA SER A 102 5.64 4.17 0.04
C SER A 102 6.54 2.96 -0.18
N PHE A 103 5.92 1.79 -0.22
CA PHE A 103 6.57 0.50 -0.46
C PHE A 103 6.06 -0.12 -1.75
N SER A 104 6.97 -0.73 -2.51
CA SER A 104 6.62 -1.63 -3.62
C SER A 104 7.05 -3.04 -3.26
N LEU A 105 6.08 -3.96 -3.16
CA LEU A 105 6.38 -5.38 -3.06
C LEU A 105 6.83 -5.87 -4.43
N VAL A 106 8.03 -6.40 -4.49
CA VAL A 106 8.62 -7.00 -5.69
C VAL A 106 8.94 -8.47 -5.43
N CYS A 107 8.99 -9.27 -6.47
CA CYS A 107 9.41 -10.67 -6.38
C CYS A 107 9.92 -11.12 -7.75
N THR A 108 10.53 -12.31 -7.81
CA THR A 108 10.89 -12.92 -9.10
C THR A 108 9.65 -13.24 -9.93
N GLU A 109 9.82 -13.25 -11.25
CA GLU A 109 8.74 -13.64 -12.18
C GLU A 109 8.22 -15.05 -11.87
N GLN A 110 9.12 -15.98 -11.56
CA GLN A 110 8.78 -17.36 -11.22
C GLN A 110 7.90 -17.40 -9.97
N ALA A 111 8.29 -16.73 -8.88
CA ALA A 111 7.51 -16.73 -7.65
C ALA A 111 6.12 -16.09 -7.84
N LEU A 112 6.02 -15.03 -8.65
CA LEU A 112 4.73 -14.42 -8.97
C LEU A 112 3.86 -15.37 -9.79
N ARG A 113 4.42 -16.04 -10.79
CA ARG A 113 3.73 -17.04 -11.62
C ARG A 113 3.17 -18.17 -10.78
N GLU A 114 4.00 -18.78 -9.93
CA GLU A 114 3.59 -19.88 -9.05
C GLU A 114 2.44 -19.50 -8.11
N ARG A 115 2.46 -18.26 -7.55
CA ARG A 115 1.38 -17.73 -6.71
C ARG A 115 0.09 -17.56 -7.51
N LEU A 116 0.17 -17.00 -8.70
CA LEU A 116 -0.99 -16.76 -9.57
C LEU A 116 -1.58 -18.07 -10.10
N GLU A 117 -0.74 -19.05 -10.47
CA GLU A 117 -1.19 -20.38 -10.89
C GLU A 117 -1.92 -21.12 -9.77
N ARG A 118 -1.48 -20.94 -8.53
CA ARG A 118 -2.21 -21.45 -7.36
C ARG A 118 -3.56 -20.78 -7.22
N ASP A 119 -3.62 -19.43 -7.27
CA ASP A 119 -4.87 -18.67 -7.19
C ASP A 119 -5.86 -19.08 -8.30
N VAL A 120 -5.36 -19.36 -9.52
CA VAL A 120 -6.20 -19.83 -10.64
C VAL A 120 -6.72 -21.25 -10.38
N ARG A 121 -5.87 -22.17 -9.92
CA ARG A 121 -6.25 -23.54 -9.59
C ARG A 121 -7.30 -23.60 -8.48
N ASP A 122 -7.16 -22.70 -7.50
CA ASP A 122 -8.08 -22.59 -6.36
C ASP A 122 -9.37 -21.81 -6.69
N GLY A 123 -9.55 -21.40 -7.97
CA GLY A 123 -10.74 -20.67 -8.44
C GLY A 123 -10.83 -19.22 -7.95
N ILE A 124 -9.77 -18.69 -7.35
CA ILE A 124 -9.73 -17.31 -6.82
C ILE A 124 -9.60 -16.29 -7.97
N ARG A 125 -8.95 -16.67 -9.07
CA ARG A 125 -8.65 -15.80 -10.22
C ARG A 125 -8.82 -16.52 -11.54
N GLU A 126 -9.06 -15.74 -12.59
CA GLU A 126 -9.04 -16.24 -13.97
C GLU A 126 -7.60 -16.32 -14.51
N ALA A 127 -7.33 -17.26 -15.42
CA ALA A 127 -6.01 -17.50 -15.99
C ALA A 127 -5.39 -16.27 -16.69
N GLY A 128 -6.23 -15.40 -17.26
CA GLY A 128 -5.80 -14.16 -17.91
C GLY A 128 -5.08 -13.17 -17.00
N VAL A 129 -5.11 -13.35 -15.67
CA VAL A 129 -4.38 -12.52 -14.72
C VAL A 129 -2.86 -12.72 -14.83
N ILE A 130 -2.40 -13.93 -15.15
CA ILE A 130 -0.97 -14.28 -15.14
C ILE A 130 -0.15 -13.40 -16.09
N PRO A 131 -0.39 -13.40 -17.43
CA PRO A 131 0.39 -12.59 -18.35
C PRO A 131 0.23 -11.09 -18.09
N ARG A 132 -0.92 -10.65 -17.60
CA ARG A 132 -1.21 -9.26 -17.26
C ARG A 132 -0.39 -8.78 -16.07
N SER A 133 -0.23 -9.62 -15.04
CA SER A 133 0.49 -9.31 -13.82
C SER A 133 2.02 -9.33 -14.05
N LEU A 134 2.52 -10.35 -14.74
CA LEU A 134 3.94 -10.48 -15.08
C LEU A 134 4.43 -9.29 -15.91
N ARG A 135 3.65 -8.81 -16.87
CA ARG A 135 3.98 -7.64 -17.71
C ARG A 135 4.16 -6.36 -16.89
N ARG A 136 3.46 -6.23 -15.75
CA ARG A 136 3.54 -5.07 -14.87
C ARG A 136 4.67 -5.13 -13.85
N LEU A 137 5.22 -6.31 -13.59
CA LEU A 137 6.22 -6.51 -12.55
C LEU A 137 7.46 -5.59 -12.69
N PRO A 138 8.05 -5.39 -13.89
CA PRO A 138 9.20 -4.49 -14.05
C PRO A 138 8.92 -3.03 -13.70
N ALA A 139 7.69 -2.55 -13.88
CA ALA A 139 7.34 -1.16 -13.59
C ALA A 139 7.57 -0.80 -12.13
N TYR A 140 7.33 -1.74 -11.21
CA TYR A 140 7.54 -1.50 -9.78
C TYR A 140 9.00 -1.32 -9.39
N ALA A 141 9.95 -1.88 -10.14
CA ALA A 141 11.38 -1.68 -9.90
C ALA A 141 11.81 -0.22 -10.12
N ALA A 142 11.21 0.46 -11.09
CA ALA A 142 11.53 1.84 -11.47
C ALA A 142 10.84 2.92 -10.61
N LEU A 143 9.83 2.58 -9.81
CA LEU A 143 9.12 3.56 -8.98
C LEU A 143 10.01 4.16 -7.89
N PRO A 144 9.83 5.42 -7.48
CA PRO A 144 10.56 6.04 -6.38
C PRO A 144 9.98 5.63 -5.01
N THR A 145 9.96 4.33 -4.74
CA THR A 145 9.42 3.71 -3.52
C THR A 145 10.47 2.82 -2.86
N CYS A 146 10.30 2.54 -1.57
CA CYS A 146 11.09 1.52 -0.90
C CYS A 146 10.73 0.13 -1.46
N LYS A 147 11.71 -0.59 -2.01
CA LYS A 147 11.49 -1.94 -2.56
C LYS A 147 11.60 -2.97 -1.44
N LEU A 148 10.60 -3.82 -1.35
CA LEU A 148 10.65 -5.00 -0.48
C LEU A 148 10.52 -6.25 -1.36
N ASP A 149 11.62 -7.01 -1.46
CA ASP A 149 11.59 -8.30 -2.14
C ASP A 149 10.87 -9.32 -1.25
N VAL A 150 9.76 -9.82 -1.75
CA VAL A 150 8.91 -10.80 -1.06
C VAL A 150 8.97 -12.18 -1.73
N THR A 151 10.00 -12.44 -2.52
CA THR A 151 10.15 -13.72 -3.24
C THR A 151 10.03 -14.90 -2.28
N SER A 152 10.77 -14.87 -1.17
CA SER A 152 10.82 -15.93 -0.15
C SER A 152 10.17 -15.56 1.18
N LEU A 153 9.66 -14.32 1.33
CA LEU A 153 9.06 -13.89 2.58
C LEU A 153 7.61 -14.35 2.72
N THR A 154 7.26 -14.74 3.93
CA THR A 154 5.86 -14.86 4.35
C THR A 154 5.23 -13.46 4.47
N PRO A 155 3.88 -13.36 4.42
CA PRO A 155 3.21 -12.09 4.67
C PRO A 155 3.55 -11.46 6.02
N TYR A 156 3.76 -12.26 7.05
CA TYR A 156 4.16 -11.80 8.39
C TYR A 156 5.56 -11.18 8.40
N GLU A 157 6.56 -11.85 7.80
CA GLU A 157 7.93 -11.34 7.70
C GLU A 157 7.99 -10.03 6.88
N ALA A 158 7.25 -9.96 5.78
CA ALA A 158 7.14 -8.73 4.99
C ALA A 158 6.51 -7.59 5.81
N ALA A 159 5.47 -7.87 6.59
CA ALA A 159 4.84 -6.89 7.48
C ALA A 159 5.81 -6.42 8.58
N CYS A 160 6.58 -7.32 9.18
CA CYS A 160 7.63 -6.97 10.17
C CYS A 160 8.69 -6.02 9.56
N ALA A 161 9.14 -6.29 8.33
CA ALA A 161 10.11 -5.45 7.65
C ALA A 161 9.56 -4.03 7.40
N ILE A 162 8.30 -3.91 6.96
CA ILE A 162 7.62 -2.63 6.76
C ILE A 162 7.46 -1.89 8.10
N ALA A 163 6.95 -2.56 9.15
CA ALA A 163 6.73 -1.96 10.47
C ALA A 163 8.03 -1.42 11.07
N ALA A 164 9.12 -2.18 10.97
CA ALA A 164 10.44 -1.75 11.42
C ALA A 164 10.96 -0.52 10.65
N SER A 165 10.68 -0.43 9.34
CA SER A 165 11.06 0.73 8.53
C SER A 165 10.27 1.99 8.93
N VAL A 166 8.97 1.87 9.15
CA VAL A 166 8.09 2.96 9.60
C VAL A 166 8.50 3.45 11.00
N GLY A 167 8.84 2.53 11.92
CA GLY A 167 9.31 2.86 13.26
C GLY A 167 10.61 3.66 13.25
N ARG A 168 11.60 3.27 12.44
CA ARG A 168 12.88 3.98 12.28
C ARG A 168 12.71 5.38 11.69
N ALA A 169 11.79 5.55 10.74
CA ALA A 169 11.51 6.87 10.15
C ALA A 169 10.84 7.81 11.16
N SER A 170 9.99 7.28 12.03
CA SER A 170 9.31 8.05 13.09
C SER A 170 10.29 8.52 14.18
N SER A 171 11.34 7.76 14.49
CA SER A 171 12.34 8.12 15.50
C SER A 171 13.37 9.14 15.02
N ARG A 172 13.62 9.24 13.70
CA ARG A 172 14.55 10.22 13.11
C ARG A 172 13.95 11.62 12.90
N GLY A 173 12.63 11.77 13.05
CA GLY A 173 11.91 13.02 12.83
C GLY A 173 11.59 13.84 14.08
N ALA A 174 12.08 13.46 15.28
CA ALA A 174 11.96 14.26 16.48
C ALA A 174 13.27 15.07 16.66
N PRO A 175 13.26 16.41 16.42
CA PRO A 175 14.38 17.23 16.91
C PRO A 175 14.38 17.17 18.44
N ASP A 176 15.52 16.86 19.01
CA ASP A 176 15.79 17.02 20.44
C ASP A 176 15.71 18.50 20.81
N LEU A 177 14.59 18.91 21.41
CA LEU A 177 14.38 20.24 21.97
C LEU A 177 14.73 20.30 23.47
N SER A 178 15.55 19.40 23.97
CA SER A 178 16.06 19.45 25.34
C SER A 178 17.39 20.19 25.45
N GLY A 179 17.43 21.47 25.05
CA GLY A 179 18.67 22.25 25.11
C GLY A 179 18.48 23.74 24.98
N ALA A 180 17.62 24.36 25.81
CA ALA A 180 17.70 25.81 26.00
C ALA A 180 16.93 26.20 27.28
N GLY A 181 17.66 26.39 28.33
CA GLY A 181 17.07 27.02 29.50
C GLY A 181 17.89 26.85 30.78
N GLU A 182 19.05 27.50 30.84
CA GLU A 182 19.60 28.01 32.12
C GLU A 182 20.73 28.97 31.78
N SER A 183 20.43 30.25 31.81
CA SER A 183 21.33 31.34 32.25
C SER A 183 20.52 32.60 32.47
#